data_9422c9bfc9744e6100ffd1614892cb4b
#
_entry.id   9422c9bfc9744e6100ffd1614892cb4b
#
_cell.length_a   1.000
_cell.length_b   1.000
_cell.length_c   1.000
_cell.angle_alpha   90.00
_cell.angle_beta   90.00
_cell.angle_gamma   90.00
#
_symmetry.space_group_name_H-M   'P 1'
#
loop_
_entity.id
_entity.type
_entity.pdbx_description
1 polymer ?
#
loop_
_entity_poly.entity_id
_entity_poly.type
_entity_poly.pdbx_seq_one_letter_code
_entity_poly.pdbx_strand_id
1 'polypeptide(L)'
;MKSENYIRLNEFIKSHDNIKKAVIFIDKNFPKPVVFIFYSMLAFLALKKDKRVFVCAAIPWIDFYLVTKLRNKINRKRPFESIGFEPVLMHTKGKSCPSRHASSSVIITFAVYFISPFFGIITGIISFFVCFSRVLTGVHYISDVIAGMAISVFIGTATFFGILQKK
;
A
#
# COMPACT_ATOMS: atom_id res chain seq x y z
N MET A 1 3.98 11.64 -14.99
CA MET A 1 4.83 12.75 -14.51
C MET A 1 6.15 12.66 -15.28
N LYS A 2 6.66 13.78 -15.83
CA LYS A 2 7.95 13.82 -16.58
C LYS A 2 9.11 13.61 -15.59
N SER A 3 10.27 13.13 -16.07
CA SER A 3 11.47 12.87 -15.24
C SER A 3 11.90 14.08 -14.41
N GLU A 4 11.87 15.28 -15.02
CA GLU A 4 12.20 16.54 -14.36
C GLU A 4 11.33 16.82 -13.13
N ASN A 5 10.04 16.50 -13.18
CA ASN A 5 9.13 16.72 -12.06
C ASN A 5 9.44 15.81 -10.86
N TYR A 6 9.98 14.59 -11.10
CA TYR A 6 10.43 13.71 -10.02
C TYR A 6 11.68 14.26 -9.35
N ILE A 7 12.62 14.80 -10.13
CA ILE A 7 13.83 15.44 -9.60
C ILE A 7 13.45 16.65 -8.75
N ARG A 8 12.67 17.58 -9.32
CA ARG A 8 12.23 18.80 -8.61
C ARG A 8 11.48 18.49 -7.31
N LEU A 9 10.58 17.50 -7.32
CA LEU A 9 9.85 17.07 -6.13
C LEU A 9 10.81 16.53 -5.06
N ASN A 10 11.76 15.69 -5.46
CA ASN A 10 12.74 15.10 -4.55
C ASN A 10 13.67 16.17 -3.94
N GLU A 11 14.15 17.11 -4.75
CA GLU A 11 14.97 18.24 -4.31
C GLU A 11 14.20 19.17 -3.36
N PHE A 12 12.95 19.49 -3.71
CA PHE A 12 12.07 20.27 -2.83
C PHE A 12 11.89 19.62 -1.46
N ILE A 13 11.61 18.31 -1.42
CA ILE A 13 11.45 17.60 -0.14
C ILE A 13 12.78 17.58 0.63
N LYS A 14 13.91 17.38 -0.03
CA LYS A 14 15.24 17.34 0.60
C LYS A 14 15.69 18.70 1.14
N SER A 15 15.31 19.79 0.48
CA SER A 15 15.67 21.16 0.90
C SER A 15 14.88 21.66 2.10
N HIS A 16 13.76 20.98 2.46
CA HIS A 16 12.90 21.37 3.58
C HIS A 16 12.92 20.28 4.66
N ASP A 17 13.77 20.42 5.66
CA ASP A 17 14.00 19.41 6.71
C ASP A 17 12.73 18.93 7.41
N ASN A 18 11.79 19.81 7.70
CA ASN A 18 10.52 19.46 8.34
C ASN A 18 9.66 18.56 7.43
N ILE A 19 9.58 18.89 6.14
CA ILE A 19 8.84 18.10 5.14
C ILE A 19 9.50 16.74 4.97
N LYS A 20 10.84 16.71 4.85
CA LYS A 20 11.61 15.47 4.75
C LYS A 20 11.36 14.55 5.95
N LYS A 21 11.44 15.08 7.17
CA LYS A 21 11.16 14.32 8.40
C LYS A 21 9.72 13.79 8.42
N ALA A 22 8.73 14.61 8.05
CA ALA A 22 7.33 14.20 7.98
C ALA A 22 7.10 13.09 6.94
N VAL A 23 7.65 13.21 5.73
CA VAL A 23 7.54 12.19 4.69
C VAL A 23 8.17 10.88 5.14
N ILE A 24 9.37 10.90 5.72
CA ILE A 24 10.04 9.71 6.25
C ILE A 24 9.24 9.10 7.41
N PHE A 25 8.69 9.92 8.29
CA PHE A 25 7.87 9.46 9.41
C PHE A 25 6.62 8.74 8.93
N ILE A 26 5.88 9.32 7.99
CA ILE A 26 4.69 8.72 7.38
C ILE A 26 5.06 7.39 6.73
N ASP A 27 6.10 7.38 5.88
CA ASP A 27 6.53 6.21 5.14
C ASP A 27 6.89 5.01 6.04
N LYS A 28 7.57 5.28 7.16
CA LYS A 28 8.03 4.25 8.10
C LYS A 28 6.98 3.81 9.12
N ASN A 29 6.08 4.70 9.51
CA ASN A 29 5.22 4.45 10.66
C ASN A 29 3.74 4.21 10.29
N PHE A 30 3.20 4.82 9.23
CA PHE A 30 1.80 4.66 8.87
C PHE A 30 1.40 3.24 8.43
N PRO A 31 2.26 2.41 7.81
CA PRO A 31 1.92 1.01 7.57
C PRO A 31 1.68 0.21 8.85
N LYS A 32 2.33 0.57 9.96
CA LYS A 32 2.27 -0.19 11.22
C LYS A 32 0.85 -0.23 11.83
N PRO A 33 0.13 0.89 12.02
CA PRO A 33 -1.24 0.85 12.54
C PRO A 33 -2.21 0.11 11.62
N VAL A 34 -2.04 0.17 10.28
CA VAL A 34 -2.87 -0.62 9.36
C VAL A 34 -2.71 -2.12 9.65
N VAL A 35 -1.47 -2.57 9.77
CA VAL A 35 -1.14 -3.97 10.09
C VAL A 35 -1.62 -4.35 11.50
N PHE A 36 -1.44 -3.46 12.47
CA PHE A 36 -1.89 -3.69 13.85
C PHE A 36 -3.41 -3.86 13.94
N ILE A 37 -4.18 -2.94 13.35
CA ILE A 37 -5.65 -3.02 13.31
C ILE A 37 -6.10 -4.32 12.63
N PHE A 38 -5.45 -4.68 11.53
CA PHE A 38 -5.77 -5.91 10.79
C PHE A 38 -5.57 -7.17 11.62
N TYR A 39 -4.40 -7.34 12.25
CA TYR A 39 -4.14 -8.52 13.07
C TYR A 39 -5.00 -8.54 14.34
N SER A 40 -5.26 -7.39 14.96
CA SER A 40 -6.19 -7.29 16.09
C SER A 40 -7.61 -7.72 15.70
N MET A 41 -8.07 -7.33 14.52
CA MET A 41 -9.35 -7.76 13.96
C MET A 41 -9.36 -9.28 13.70
N LEU A 42 -8.31 -9.85 13.11
CA LEU A 42 -8.25 -11.30 12.88
C LEU A 42 -8.26 -12.07 14.21
N ALA A 43 -7.51 -11.62 15.21
CA ALA A 43 -7.52 -12.21 16.55
C ALA A 43 -8.91 -12.15 17.18
N PHE A 44 -9.59 -11.00 17.09
CA PHE A 44 -10.97 -10.86 17.58
C PHE A 44 -11.94 -11.83 16.90
N LEU A 45 -11.88 -11.96 15.57
CA LEU A 45 -12.74 -12.90 14.83
C LEU A 45 -12.45 -14.35 15.21
N ALA A 46 -11.18 -14.72 15.40
CA ALA A 46 -10.76 -16.05 15.81
C ALA A 46 -11.29 -16.40 17.21
N LEU A 47 -11.17 -15.48 18.17
CA LEU A 47 -11.71 -15.65 19.53
C LEU A 47 -13.23 -15.79 19.54
N LYS A 48 -13.93 -15.09 18.64
CA LYS A 48 -15.38 -15.22 18.45
C LYS A 48 -15.78 -16.43 17.63
N LYS A 49 -14.83 -17.24 17.16
CA LYS A 49 -15.06 -18.39 16.25
C LYS A 49 -15.81 -17.98 14.97
N ASP A 50 -15.64 -16.73 14.53
CA ASP A 50 -16.29 -16.20 13.33
C ASP A 50 -15.58 -16.68 12.08
N LYS A 51 -16.28 -17.43 11.23
CA LYS A 51 -15.73 -18.01 9.99
C LYS A 51 -15.20 -16.95 8.99
N ARG A 52 -15.62 -15.68 9.12
CA ARG A 52 -15.10 -14.58 8.29
C ARG A 52 -13.59 -14.38 8.44
N VAL A 53 -12.99 -14.86 9.54
CA VAL A 53 -11.54 -14.83 9.76
C VAL A 53 -10.77 -15.46 8.59
N PHE A 54 -11.25 -16.57 8.03
CA PHE A 54 -10.59 -17.26 6.93
C PHE A 54 -10.55 -16.42 5.66
N VAL A 55 -11.65 -15.78 5.30
CA VAL A 55 -11.72 -14.90 4.12
C VAL A 55 -10.88 -13.65 4.33
N CYS A 56 -11.01 -13.00 5.51
CA CYS A 56 -10.24 -11.81 5.84
C CYS A 56 -8.73 -12.06 5.88
N ALA A 57 -8.27 -13.26 6.21
CA ALA A 57 -6.87 -13.63 6.18
C ALA A 57 -6.40 -14.03 4.77
N ALA A 58 -7.18 -14.87 4.07
CA ALA A 58 -6.79 -15.44 2.78
C ALA A 58 -6.70 -14.39 1.65
N ILE A 59 -7.67 -13.46 1.57
CA ILE A 59 -7.72 -12.50 0.47
C ILE A 59 -6.53 -11.53 0.46
N PRO A 60 -6.13 -10.88 1.58
CA PRO A 60 -4.92 -10.07 1.61
C PRO A 60 -3.64 -10.87 1.32
N TRP A 61 -3.58 -12.13 1.73
CA TRP A 61 -2.45 -13.00 1.43
C TRP A 61 -2.36 -13.32 -0.08
N ILE A 62 -3.50 -13.62 -0.72
CA ILE A 62 -3.59 -13.86 -2.17
C ILE A 62 -3.17 -12.60 -2.94
N ASP A 63 -3.68 -11.43 -2.55
CA ASP A 63 -3.29 -10.15 -3.15
C ASP A 63 -1.78 -9.92 -3.06
N PHE A 64 -1.21 -10.08 -1.87
CA PHE A 64 0.23 -9.94 -1.63
C PHE A 64 1.05 -10.89 -2.52
N TYR A 65 0.63 -12.14 -2.64
CA TYR A 65 1.30 -13.15 -3.46
C TYR A 65 1.24 -12.79 -4.95
N LEU A 66 0.05 -12.44 -5.46
CA LEU A 66 -0.15 -12.04 -6.86
C LEU A 66 0.68 -10.81 -7.22
N VAL A 67 0.60 -9.76 -6.39
CA VAL A 67 1.36 -8.53 -6.60
C VAL A 67 2.87 -8.80 -6.52
N THR A 68 3.31 -9.67 -5.63
CA THR A 68 4.73 -10.05 -5.54
C THR A 68 5.19 -10.81 -6.79
N LYS A 69 4.38 -11.73 -7.32
CA LYS A 69 4.69 -12.42 -8.58
C LYS A 69 4.74 -11.46 -9.77
N LEU A 70 3.73 -10.61 -9.92
CA LEU A 70 3.69 -9.59 -10.98
C LEU A 70 4.90 -8.67 -10.92
N ARG A 71 5.23 -8.19 -9.74
CA ARG A 71 6.39 -7.33 -9.47
C ARG A 71 7.72 -7.98 -9.85
N ASN A 72 7.89 -9.26 -9.55
CA ASN A 72 9.08 -10.01 -9.93
C ASN A 72 9.17 -10.22 -11.44
N LYS A 73 8.03 -10.45 -12.11
CA LYS A 73 7.96 -10.65 -13.57
C LYS A 73 8.22 -9.34 -14.33
N ILE A 74 7.58 -8.23 -13.91
CA ILE A 74 7.72 -6.92 -14.55
C ILE A 74 9.12 -6.33 -14.33
N ASN A 75 9.67 -6.52 -13.13
CA ASN A 75 10.99 -6.07 -12.70
C ASN A 75 11.36 -4.64 -13.15
N ARG A 76 10.42 -3.71 -13.08
CA ARG A 76 10.60 -2.31 -13.48
C ARG A 76 11.65 -1.64 -12.60
N LYS A 77 12.57 -0.87 -13.21
CA LYS A 77 13.50 0.02 -12.49
C LYS A 77 12.72 1.10 -11.74
N ARG A 78 13.21 1.50 -10.57
CA ARG A 78 12.61 2.58 -9.76
C ARG A 78 12.94 3.97 -10.33
N PRO A 79 12.17 5.02 -9.94
CA PRO A 79 12.44 6.38 -10.39
C PRO A 79 13.90 6.79 -10.18
N PHE A 80 14.44 6.59 -8.99
CA PHE A 80 15.81 6.97 -8.66
C PHE A 80 16.88 6.22 -9.46
N GLU A 81 16.59 4.98 -9.89
CA GLU A 81 17.51 4.19 -10.73
C GLU A 81 17.48 4.62 -12.19
N SER A 82 16.27 4.94 -12.72
CA SER A 82 16.09 5.26 -14.13
C SER A 82 16.45 6.70 -14.46
N ILE A 83 16.23 7.61 -13.50
CA ILE A 83 16.39 9.05 -13.69
C ILE A 83 17.76 9.51 -13.15
N GLY A 84 18.34 8.76 -12.19
CA GLY A 84 19.68 9.03 -11.67
C GLY A 84 19.71 10.09 -10.57
N PHE A 85 18.74 10.05 -9.62
CA PHE A 85 18.76 10.92 -8.45
C PHE A 85 18.82 10.11 -7.15
N GLU A 86 19.28 10.72 -6.08
CA GLU A 86 19.27 10.11 -4.76
C GLU A 86 17.90 10.27 -4.11
N PRO A 87 17.17 9.18 -3.76
CA PRO A 87 15.83 9.26 -3.19
C PRO A 87 15.84 9.83 -1.76
N VAL A 88 14.69 10.33 -1.28
CA VAL A 88 14.51 10.79 0.11
C VAL A 88 14.74 9.65 1.10
N LEU A 89 14.35 8.43 0.72
CA LEU A 89 14.57 7.22 1.50
C LEU A 89 15.18 6.14 0.62
N MET A 90 16.37 5.65 1.00
CA MET A 90 17.06 4.57 0.26
C MET A 90 16.21 3.29 0.26
N HIS A 91 16.20 2.62 -0.88
CA HIS A 91 15.49 1.37 -1.08
C HIS A 91 16.24 0.42 -2.02
N THR A 92 15.89 -0.86 -1.99
CA THR A 92 16.45 -1.86 -2.91
C THR A 92 16.13 -1.52 -4.36
N LYS A 93 17.08 -1.77 -5.26
CA LYS A 93 16.94 -1.57 -6.71
C LYS A 93 15.90 -2.53 -7.33
N GLY A 94 15.34 -2.12 -8.47
CA GLY A 94 14.40 -2.92 -9.25
C GLY A 94 13.03 -3.12 -8.61
N LYS A 95 12.21 -3.89 -9.29
CA LYS A 95 10.90 -4.35 -8.83
C LYS A 95 9.98 -3.22 -8.35
N SER A 96 9.88 -2.13 -9.15
CA SER A 96 9.09 -0.96 -8.78
C SER A 96 7.58 -1.21 -8.92
N CYS A 97 7.15 -1.85 -9.98
CA CYS A 97 5.74 -2.02 -10.36
C CYS A 97 5.25 -3.47 -10.20
N PRO A 98 4.07 -3.70 -9.64
CA PRO A 98 3.22 -2.80 -8.86
C PRO A 98 3.78 -2.51 -7.45
N SER A 99 3.29 -1.44 -6.78
CA SER A 99 3.69 -1.12 -5.42
C SER A 99 3.02 -2.05 -4.40
N ARG A 100 3.80 -2.88 -3.70
CA ARG A 100 3.27 -3.79 -2.66
C ARG A 100 2.69 -3.06 -1.45
N HIS A 101 3.31 -1.96 -1.02
CA HIS A 101 2.80 -1.20 0.12
C HIS A 101 1.42 -0.60 -0.19
N ALA A 102 1.25 -0.05 -1.41
CA ALA A 102 -0.03 0.48 -1.85
C ALA A 102 -1.09 -0.64 -1.94
N SER A 103 -0.75 -1.76 -2.58
CA SER A 103 -1.65 -2.91 -2.69
C SER A 103 -2.03 -3.44 -1.31
N SER A 104 -1.05 -3.83 -0.47
CA SER A 104 -1.33 -4.43 0.83
C SER A 104 -2.13 -3.52 1.75
N SER A 105 -1.86 -2.21 1.77
CA SER A 105 -2.64 -1.28 2.61
C SER A 105 -4.08 -1.17 2.14
N VAL A 106 -4.34 -1.15 0.83
CA VAL A 106 -5.68 -1.06 0.27
C VAL A 106 -6.47 -2.35 0.49
N ILE A 107 -5.90 -3.54 0.22
CA ILE A 107 -6.64 -4.79 0.42
C ILE A 107 -6.94 -5.06 1.90
N ILE A 108 -6.04 -4.69 2.80
CA ILE A 108 -6.27 -4.75 4.24
C ILE A 108 -7.43 -3.81 4.62
N THR A 109 -7.48 -2.61 4.05
CA THR A 109 -8.59 -1.67 4.27
C THR A 109 -9.93 -2.30 3.88
N PHE A 110 -10.03 -2.99 2.74
CA PHE A 110 -11.24 -3.71 2.34
C PHE A 110 -11.63 -4.78 3.36
N ALA A 111 -10.67 -5.59 3.83
CA ALA A 111 -10.93 -6.64 4.82
C ALA A 111 -11.40 -6.05 6.15
N VAL A 112 -10.79 -4.96 6.62
CA VAL A 112 -11.18 -4.27 7.86
C VAL A 112 -12.55 -3.61 7.70
N TYR A 113 -12.80 -2.92 6.59
CA TYR A 113 -14.09 -2.29 6.30
C TYR A 113 -15.24 -3.28 6.27
N PHE A 114 -15.02 -4.47 5.70
CA PHE A 114 -16.01 -5.55 5.66
C PHE A 114 -16.48 -6.00 7.04
N ILE A 115 -15.61 -5.93 8.06
CA ILE A 115 -15.95 -6.30 9.44
C ILE A 115 -16.44 -5.09 10.24
N SER A 116 -15.76 -3.96 10.10
CA SER A 116 -16.06 -2.71 10.80
C SER A 116 -15.84 -1.50 9.88
N PRO A 117 -16.92 -0.89 9.37
CA PRO A 117 -16.82 0.31 8.53
C PRO A 117 -16.04 1.44 9.20
N PHE A 118 -16.19 1.62 10.51
CA PHE A 118 -15.48 2.65 11.27
C PHE A 118 -13.96 2.48 11.19
N PHE A 119 -13.44 1.29 11.54
CA PHE A 119 -12.00 1.01 11.44
C PHE A 119 -11.54 0.94 9.98
N GLY A 120 -12.41 0.53 9.06
CA GLY A 120 -12.15 0.55 7.62
C GLY A 120 -11.90 1.96 7.09
N ILE A 121 -12.67 2.94 7.51
CA ILE A 121 -12.45 4.35 7.14
C ILE A 121 -11.11 4.84 7.68
N ILE A 122 -10.80 4.55 8.95
CA ILE A 122 -9.52 4.92 9.56
C ILE A 122 -8.34 4.32 8.79
N THR A 123 -8.38 3.00 8.53
CA THR A 123 -7.33 2.33 7.75
C THR A 123 -7.25 2.85 6.33
N GLY A 124 -8.37 3.24 5.71
CA GLY A 124 -8.43 3.87 4.39
C GLY A 124 -7.70 5.21 4.33
N ILE A 125 -7.94 6.08 5.32
CA ILE A 125 -7.23 7.36 5.43
C ILE A 125 -5.73 7.13 5.61
N ILE A 126 -5.33 6.21 6.49
CA ILE A 126 -3.92 5.89 6.70
C ILE A 126 -3.29 5.31 5.43
N SER A 127 -4.01 4.42 4.72
CA SER A 127 -3.56 3.81 3.46
C SER A 127 -3.36 4.85 2.35
N PHE A 128 -4.19 5.89 2.30
CA PHE A 128 -3.98 7.02 1.39
C PHE A 128 -2.62 7.67 1.63
N PHE A 129 -2.26 7.96 2.88
CA PHE A 129 -0.95 8.53 3.21
C PHE A 129 0.20 7.56 2.92
N VAL A 130 0.01 6.25 3.16
CA VAL A 130 0.98 5.23 2.75
C VAL A 130 1.21 5.25 1.25
N CYS A 131 0.17 5.28 0.44
CA CYS A 131 0.28 5.34 -1.01
C CYS A 131 1.01 6.61 -1.48
N PHE A 132 0.64 7.75 -0.90
CA PHE A 132 1.23 9.05 -1.25
C PHE A 132 2.71 9.12 -0.88
N SER A 133 3.10 8.64 0.30
CA SER A 133 4.49 8.63 0.75
C SER A 133 5.42 7.85 -0.18
N ARG A 134 4.94 6.78 -0.85
CA ARG A 134 5.75 6.00 -1.80
C ARG A 134 6.21 6.80 -3.01
N VAL A 135 5.42 7.77 -3.43
CA VAL A 135 5.79 8.69 -4.52
C VAL A 135 6.72 9.78 -4.01
N LEU A 136 6.39 10.37 -2.85
CA LEU A 136 7.17 11.45 -2.25
C LEU A 136 8.58 11.02 -1.87
N THR A 137 8.77 9.78 -1.42
CA THR A 137 10.10 9.24 -1.10
C THR A 137 10.96 8.96 -2.34
N GLY A 138 10.38 9.06 -3.57
CA GLY A 138 11.10 8.81 -4.83
C GLY A 138 11.33 7.33 -5.15
N VAL A 139 10.67 6.42 -4.41
CA VAL A 139 10.88 4.96 -4.57
C VAL A 139 9.91 4.30 -5.54
N HIS A 140 8.78 4.94 -5.86
CA HIS A 140 7.77 4.45 -6.80
C HIS A 140 7.30 5.54 -7.75
N TYR A 141 6.99 5.16 -9.00
CA TYR A 141 6.21 6.01 -9.91
C TYR A 141 4.76 6.07 -9.43
N ILE A 142 4.06 7.15 -9.79
CA ILE A 142 2.61 7.26 -9.57
C ILE A 142 1.88 6.05 -10.17
N SER A 143 2.29 5.63 -11.39
CA SER A 143 1.72 4.46 -12.07
C SER A 143 1.91 3.14 -11.30
N ASP A 144 3.00 2.97 -10.54
CA ASP A 144 3.24 1.77 -9.75
C ASP A 144 2.28 1.68 -8.55
N VAL A 145 2.01 2.85 -7.96
CA VAL A 145 1.06 2.99 -6.85
C VAL A 145 -0.36 2.75 -7.34
N ILE A 146 -0.76 3.41 -8.44
CA ILE A 146 -2.08 3.22 -9.05
C ILE A 146 -2.29 1.76 -9.47
N ALA A 147 -1.30 1.11 -10.08
CA ALA A 147 -1.39 -0.30 -10.45
C ALA A 147 -1.58 -1.21 -9.23
N GLY A 148 -0.84 -0.98 -8.15
CA GLY A 148 -1.03 -1.71 -6.89
C GLY A 148 -2.41 -1.51 -6.30
N MET A 149 -2.88 -0.25 -6.22
CA MET A 149 -4.23 0.08 -5.74
C MET A 149 -5.32 -0.57 -6.61
N ALA A 150 -5.22 -0.47 -7.93
CA ALA A 150 -6.23 -1.00 -8.87
C ALA A 150 -6.40 -2.52 -8.72
N ILE A 151 -5.31 -3.27 -8.57
CA ILE A 151 -5.34 -4.71 -8.33
C ILE A 151 -6.11 -5.00 -7.04
N SER A 152 -5.78 -4.32 -5.95
CA SER A 152 -6.40 -4.56 -4.65
C SER A 152 -7.85 -4.08 -4.57
N VAL A 153 -8.19 -2.98 -5.26
CA VAL A 153 -9.58 -2.54 -5.40
C VAL A 153 -10.39 -3.59 -6.16
N PHE A 154 -9.88 -4.10 -7.27
CA PHE A 154 -10.55 -5.15 -8.04
C PHE A 154 -10.77 -6.42 -7.21
N ILE A 155 -9.72 -6.94 -6.55
CA ILE A 155 -9.81 -8.13 -5.69
C ILE A 155 -10.76 -7.87 -4.51
N GLY A 156 -10.62 -6.73 -3.84
CA GLY A 156 -11.41 -6.37 -2.67
C GLY A 156 -12.91 -6.21 -3.00
N THR A 157 -13.24 -5.52 -4.08
CA THR A 157 -14.64 -5.36 -4.52
C THR A 157 -15.23 -6.69 -4.97
N ALA A 158 -14.53 -7.46 -5.79
CA ALA A 158 -15.01 -8.76 -6.27
C ALA A 158 -15.27 -9.75 -5.12
N THR A 159 -14.43 -9.73 -4.07
CA THR A 159 -14.55 -10.70 -2.97
C THR A 159 -15.42 -10.20 -1.84
N PHE A 160 -15.16 -9.03 -1.27
CA PHE A 160 -15.88 -8.57 -0.07
C PHE A 160 -17.27 -8.01 -0.37
N PHE A 161 -17.50 -7.45 -1.56
CA PHE A 161 -18.80 -6.93 -1.95
C PHE A 161 -19.53 -7.81 -2.98
N GLY A 162 -18.83 -8.57 -3.82
CA GLY A 162 -19.47 -9.41 -4.85
C GLY A 162 -19.92 -10.76 -4.35
N ILE A 163 -19.07 -11.48 -3.61
CA ILE A 163 -19.35 -12.86 -3.17
C ILE A 163 -20.15 -12.87 -1.86
N LEU A 164 -19.91 -11.91 -0.97
CA LEU A 164 -20.44 -11.93 0.39
C LEU A 164 -21.77 -11.17 0.58
N GLN A 165 -22.26 -10.43 -0.43
CA GLN A 165 -23.61 -9.85 -0.44
C GLN A 165 -24.70 -10.85 -0.88
N LYS A 166 -24.33 -12.07 -1.28
CA LYS A 166 -25.30 -13.14 -1.65
C LYS A 166 -25.75 -13.98 -0.44
N LYS A 167 -25.97 -13.33 0.70
CA LYS A 167 -26.69 -13.97 1.82
C LYS A 167 -28.01 -13.29 2.05
#